data_2e685f82b47e989db086ef16d6d4724c
#
_entry.id   2e685f82b47e989db086ef16d6d4724c
#
_cell.length_a   1.000
_cell.length_b   1.000
_cell.length_c   1.000
_cell.angle_alpha   90.00
_cell.angle_beta   90.00
_cell.angle_gamma   90.00
#
_symmetry.space_group_name_H-M   'P 1'
#
loop_
_entity.id
_entity.type
_entity.pdbx_description
1 polymer ?
#
loop_
_entity_poly.entity_id
_entity_poly.type
_entity_poly.pdbx_seq_one_letter_code
_entity_poly.pdbx_strand_id
1 'polypeptide(L)'
;MLVNLIESVYRLLWGDLFTIPLGGGIGISFMVVLLFTAGIWFTCRTRLLPVRLFRDMLAAVCEKKQGRNGLSSFQTLVISTATRVGMGNLVGVVAAVSAGGAGAVFWMWVTAILGASTSFIESTLAQKYRQPDPLYGGWRGGPAYYLHVLAERRRGKKLKRSVVAALFAVSGLICWCGISQVISNSVSSAFENAFHIPPLTTTLVLTAIAAVIVLRKNATVKSLDVMVPIMAVCYFVITVGIVLFNLPKLPAVFGRIFAEAFGLRQAVAGGFGAVLMNGVKRGLFSNEAGSGSAPCAAAAAECDDPVKMGFVQALGVLIDTVVICSCTAFLMLLVPQEITEGLAGMDLLQTALQYHLGGFGVVFIAATLALFSFSTFLGVLYYARGNVAYLCGDNWWSQTVYKLIALAMLVIGGMQAYTVVWDLGDVGIGLMTIFNMIALVPMAKEALAALNDYEKRKKLQ
;
A
#
# COMPACT_ATOMS: atom_id res chain seq x y z
N MET A 1 -3.69 -11.38 -26.31
CA MET A 1 -4.65 -10.25 -26.29
C MET A 1 -4.75 -9.61 -24.92
N LEU A 2 -5.04 -10.34 -23.84
CA LEU A 2 -5.14 -9.76 -22.47
C LEU A 2 -3.81 -9.16 -21.98
N VAL A 3 -2.69 -9.86 -22.16
CA VAL A 3 -1.35 -9.38 -21.78
C VAL A 3 -1.01 -8.08 -22.51
N ASN A 4 -1.24 -8.01 -23.82
CA ASN A 4 -0.99 -6.80 -24.62
C ASN A 4 -1.87 -5.61 -24.16
N LEU A 5 -3.11 -5.88 -23.71
CA LEU A 5 -3.97 -4.84 -23.14
C LEU A 5 -3.43 -4.32 -21.82
N ILE A 6 -3.00 -5.21 -20.90
CA ILE A 6 -2.39 -4.84 -19.61
C ILE A 6 -1.13 -4.00 -19.87
N GLU A 7 -0.27 -4.44 -20.77
CA GLU A 7 0.96 -3.73 -21.12
C GLU A 7 0.67 -2.36 -21.74
N SER A 8 -0.34 -2.24 -22.59
CA SER A 8 -0.72 -0.94 -23.19
C SER A 8 -1.25 0.03 -22.12
N VAL A 9 -2.08 -0.46 -21.19
CA VAL A 9 -2.58 0.36 -20.08
C VAL A 9 -1.44 0.71 -19.11
N TYR A 10 -0.54 -0.24 -18.82
CA TYR A 10 0.64 0.02 -18.00
C TYR A 10 1.50 1.14 -18.60
N ARG A 11 1.79 1.09 -19.90
CA ARG A 11 2.56 2.12 -20.62
C ARG A 11 1.86 3.48 -20.59
N LEU A 12 0.54 3.51 -20.67
CA LEU A 12 -0.23 4.75 -20.57
C LEU A 12 -0.14 5.39 -19.18
N LEU A 13 -0.13 4.58 -18.12
CA LEU A 13 -0.13 5.06 -16.73
C LEU A 13 1.28 5.39 -16.24
N TRP A 14 2.22 4.48 -16.47
CA TRP A 14 3.56 4.48 -15.90
C TRP A 14 4.68 4.70 -16.93
N GLY A 15 4.36 4.67 -18.22
CA GLY A 15 5.30 5.04 -19.28
C GLY A 15 5.54 6.55 -19.33
N ASP A 16 6.57 6.97 -20.07
CA ASP A 16 6.93 8.36 -20.20
C ASP A 16 5.86 9.15 -20.97
N LEU A 17 5.19 10.08 -20.28
CA LEU A 17 4.24 11.02 -20.87
C LEU A 17 4.97 12.07 -21.71
N PHE A 18 6.08 12.55 -21.18
CA PHE A 18 7.01 13.46 -21.86
C PHE A 18 8.42 13.26 -21.32
N THR A 19 9.40 13.54 -22.14
CA THR A 19 10.81 13.44 -21.78
C THR A 19 11.40 14.85 -21.71
N ILE A 20 11.93 15.24 -20.55
CA ILE A 20 12.65 16.50 -20.40
C ILE A 20 14.08 16.29 -20.89
N PRO A 21 14.59 17.08 -21.84
CA PRO A 21 15.91 16.90 -22.43
C PRO A 21 17.03 17.47 -21.52
N LEU A 22 17.13 16.95 -20.29
CA LEU A 22 18.17 17.29 -19.33
C LEU A 22 19.04 16.04 -19.10
N GLY A 23 20.34 16.13 -19.46
CA GLY A 23 21.37 15.16 -19.03
C GLY A 23 21.11 13.67 -19.34
N GLY A 24 20.43 13.35 -20.45
CA GLY A 24 20.14 11.97 -20.84
C GLY A 24 18.66 11.65 -21.02
N GLY A 25 17.79 12.66 -20.87
CA GLY A 25 16.34 12.51 -21.01
C GLY A 25 15.68 12.01 -19.74
N ILE A 26 14.87 12.85 -19.09
CA ILE A 26 14.10 12.47 -17.89
C ILE A 26 12.68 12.15 -18.35
N GLY A 27 12.33 10.86 -18.35
CA GLY A 27 10.95 10.41 -18.58
C GLY A 27 10.07 10.67 -17.34
N ILE A 28 8.94 11.31 -17.52
CA ILE A 28 7.97 11.56 -16.44
C ILE A 28 6.64 10.93 -16.82
N SER A 29 6.14 10.04 -15.99
CA SER A 29 4.88 9.35 -16.22
C SER A 29 3.68 10.19 -15.80
N PHE A 30 2.51 9.88 -16.39
CA PHE A 30 1.24 10.51 -16.02
C PHE A 30 0.94 10.36 -14.52
N MET A 31 1.19 9.18 -13.96
CA MET A 31 0.90 8.90 -12.54
C MET A 31 1.80 9.70 -11.60
N VAL A 32 3.07 9.91 -11.95
CA VAL A 32 3.97 10.77 -11.16
C VAL A 32 3.41 12.20 -11.11
N VAL A 33 3.05 12.77 -12.26
CA VAL A 33 2.48 14.13 -12.33
C VAL A 33 1.19 14.23 -11.50
N LEU A 34 0.27 13.28 -11.65
CA LEU A 34 -0.99 13.26 -10.93
C LEU A 34 -0.78 13.21 -9.40
N LEU A 35 0.05 12.29 -8.93
CA LEU A 35 0.28 12.07 -7.50
C LEU A 35 1.00 13.27 -6.84
N PHE A 36 2.01 13.82 -7.51
CA PHE A 36 2.72 14.98 -6.98
C PHE A 36 1.83 16.23 -6.96
N THR A 37 1.14 16.51 -8.06
CA THR A 37 0.25 17.66 -8.13
C THR A 37 -0.86 17.58 -7.07
N ALA A 38 -1.52 16.43 -6.97
CA ALA A 38 -2.57 16.20 -5.96
C ALA A 38 -2.00 16.23 -4.54
N GLY A 39 -0.88 15.55 -4.29
CA GLY A 39 -0.23 15.49 -2.98
C GLY A 39 0.23 16.87 -2.49
N ILE A 40 0.88 17.67 -3.34
CA ILE A 40 1.27 19.05 -3.03
C ILE A 40 0.02 19.90 -2.74
N TRP A 41 -0.99 19.81 -3.61
CA TRP A 41 -2.23 20.58 -3.42
C TRP A 41 -2.94 20.24 -2.11
N PHE A 42 -3.09 18.96 -1.77
CA PHE A 42 -3.69 18.53 -0.51
C PHE A 42 -2.83 18.94 0.69
N THR A 43 -1.50 18.82 0.59
CA THR A 43 -0.58 19.22 1.66
C THR A 43 -0.64 20.72 1.93
N CYS A 44 -0.69 21.55 0.90
CA CYS A 44 -0.90 22.99 1.03
C CYS A 44 -2.27 23.32 1.64
N ARG A 45 -3.34 22.67 1.16
CA ARG A 45 -4.71 22.90 1.65
C ARG A 45 -4.91 22.47 3.09
N THR A 46 -4.25 21.41 3.55
CA THR A 46 -4.26 20.94 4.93
C THR A 46 -3.21 21.65 5.81
N ARG A 47 -2.44 22.60 5.26
CA ARG A 47 -1.42 23.38 5.96
C ARG A 47 -0.35 22.49 6.61
N LEU A 48 0.27 21.60 5.82
CA LEU A 48 1.30 20.66 6.30
C LEU A 48 0.81 19.80 7.47
N LEU A 49 -0.39 19.24 7.34
CA LEU A 49 -1.06 18.42 8.36
C LEU A 49 -0.14 17.39 9.02
N PRO A 50 0.71 16.62 8.30
CA PRO A 50 1.57 15.61 8.90
C PRO A 50 2.54 16.15 9.96
N VAL A 51 2.95 17.41 9.82
CA VAL A 51 3.85 18.07 10.77
C VAL A 51 3.07 18.76 11.88
N ARG A 52 2.08 19.56 11.50
CA ARG A 52 1.35 20.43 12.42
C ARG A 52 0.46 19.67 13.40
N LEU A 53 -0.16 18.59 12.98
CA LEU A 53 -1.11 17.81 13.76
C LEU A 53 -0.60 16.39 14.10
N PHE A 54 0.72 16.22 14.13
CA PHE A 54 1.33 14.91 14.43
C PHE A 54 0.90 14.35 15.80
N ARG A 55 0.82 15.22 16.83
CA ARG A 55 0.35 14.82 18.17
C ARG A 55 -1.11 14.35 18.14
N ASP A 56 -1.95 14.99 17.33
CA ASP A 56 -3.36 14.61 17.20
C ASP A 56 -3.51 13.27 16.48
N MET A 57 -2.62 12.98 15.52
CA MET A 57 -2.57 11.67 14.85
C MET A 57 -2.24 10.56 15.85
N LEU A 58 -1.25 10.77 16.72
CA LEU A 58 -0.91 9.80 17.76
C LEU A 58 -2.05 9.61 18.76
N ALA A 59 -2.69 10.69 19.20
CA ALA A 59 -3.82 10.64 20.12
C ALA A 59 -5.01 9.87 19.53
N ALA A 60 -5.30 10.08 18.23
CA ALA A 60 -6.41 9.41 17.54
C ALA A 60 -6.26 7.88 17.48
N VAL A 61 -5.03 7.36 17.43
CA VAL A 61 -4.76 5.92 17.45
C VAL A 61 -5.07 5.29 18.80
N CYS A 62 -4.76 6.02 19.87
CA CYS A 62 -4.94 5.55 21.24
C CYS A 62 -6.38 5.67 21.76
N GLU A 63 -7.28 6.23 20.96
CA GLU A 63 -8.67 6.45 21.37
C GLU A 63 -9.43 5.12 21.53
N LYS A 64 -10.17 5.00 22.65
CA LYS A 64 -10.97 3.81 22.94
C LYS A 64 -12.18 3.74 22.02
N LYS A 65 -12.56 2.51 21.62
CA LYS A 65 -13.77 2.24 20.88
C LYS A 65 -15.01 2.70 21.66
N GLN A 66 -15.91 3.44 21.01
CA GLN A 66 -17.10 3.99 21.64
C GLN A 66 -18.38 3.18 21.39
N GLY A 67 -18.39 2.27 20.40
CA GLY A 67 -19.56 1.48 20.03
C GLY A 67 -19.35 -0.04 20.08
N ARG A 68 -20.43 -0.80 19.86
CA ARG A 68 -20.39 -2.28 19.92
C ARG A 68 -20.11 -2.96 18.58
N ASN A 69 -20.39 -2.33 17.44
CA ASN A 69 -20.51 -3.00 16.14
C ASN A 69 -19.42 -2.67 15.11
N GLY A 70 -18.54 -1.68 15.34
CA GLY A 70 -17.48 -1.28 14.42
C GLY A 70 -16.07 -1.68 14.91
N LEU A 71 -15.05 -1.29 14.14
CA LEU A 71 -13.65 -1.44 14.52
C LEU A 71 -13.20 -0.28 15.42
N SER A 72 -12.25 -0.53 16.34
CA SER A 72 -11.57 0.54 17.06
C SER A 72 -10.60 1.29 16.14
N SER A 73 -10.16 2.49 16.54
CA SER A 73 -9.10 3.24 15.84
C SER A 73 -7.84 2.41 15.67
N PHE A 74 -7.42 1.71 16.72
CA PHE A 74 -6.27 0.82 16.69
C PHE A 74 -6.50 -0.38 15.75
N GLN A 75 -7.64 -1.06 15.81
CA GLN A 75 -7.96 -2.16 14.89
C GLN A 75 -7.99 -1.70 13.44
N THR A 76 -8.50 -0.51 13.19
CA THR A 76 -8.51 0.07 11.85
C THR A 76 -7.10 0.37 11.35
N LEU A 77 -6.23 0.89 12.22
CA LEU A 77 -4.81 1.05 11.92
C LEU A 77 -4.16 -0.32 11.65
N VAL A 78 -4.41 -1.33 12.47
CA VAL A 78 -3.87 -2.69 12.28
C VAL A 78 -4.29 -3.28 10.95
N ILE A 79 -5.57 -3.16 10.54
CA ILE A 79 -6.04 -3.69 9.26
C ILE A 79 -5.40 -2.93 8.09
N SER A 80 -5.35 -1.61 8.14
CA SER A 80 -4.69 -0.84 7.10
C SER A 80 -3.16 -1.02 7.12
N THR A 81 -2.58 -1.29 8.28
CA THR A 81 -1.16 -1.64 8.43
C THR A 81 -0.90 -3.05 7.91
N ALA A 82 -1.83 -4.00 8.06
CA ALA A 82 -1.68 -5.37 7.54
C ALA A 82 -1.53 -5.43 6.01
N THR A 83 -2.13 -4.48 5.29
CA THR A 83 -1.96 -4.36 3.83
C THR A 83 -0.71 -3.57 3.48
N ARG A 84 -0.40 -2.52 4.21
CA ARG A 84 0.77 -1.65 4.02
C ARG A 84 2.04 -2.29 4.58
N VAL A 85 2.11 -2.49 5.92
CA VAL A 85 3.23 -3.18 6.58
C VAL A 85 3.10 -4.70 6.35
N GLY A 86 3.37 -5.07 5.14
CA GLY A 86 3.23 -6.43 4.66
C GLY A 86 4.23 -6.65 3.53
N MET A 87 3.73 -7.23 2.49
CA MET A 87 4.52 -7.46 1.29
C MET A 87 5.07 -6.16 0.68
N GLY A 88 4.30 -5.06 0.70
CA GLY A 88 4.71 -3.77 0.13
C GLY A 88 6.01 -3.23 0.70
N ASN A 89 6.21 -3.35 2.02
CA ASN A 89 7.41 -2.87 2.71
C ASN A 89 8.63 -3.76 2.53
N LEU A 90 8.45 -5.02 2.22
CA LEU A 90 9.55 -5.92 1.90
C LEU A 90 9.78 -5.92 0.39
N VAL A 91 8.92 -6.57 -0.35
CA VAL A 91 9.10 -6.81 -1.79
C VAL A 91 8.99 -5.53 -2.61
N GLY A 92 8.11 -4.57 -2.21
CA GLY A 92 8.00 -3.27 -2.85
C GLY A 92 9.27 -2.43 -2.71
N VAL A 93 9.89 -2.41 -1.52
CA VAL A 93 11.17 -1.70 -1.30
C VAL A 93 12.32 -2.38 -2.04
N VAL A 94 12.35 -3.71 -2.05
CA VAL A 94 13.32 -4.47 -2.84
C VAL A 94 13.19 -4.09 -4.32
N ALA A 95 11.97 -4.07 -4.86
CA ALA A 95 11.72 -3.66 -6.24
C ALA A 95 12.12 -2.20 -6.50
N ALA A 96 11.93 -1.29 -5.53
CA ALA A 96 12.37 0.10 -5.63
C ALA A 96 13.90 0.20 -5.72
N VAL A 97 14.61 -0.47 -4.81
CA VAL A 97 16.07 -0.43 -4.73
C VAL A 97 16.74 -1.13 -5.92
N SER A 98 16.22 -2.30 -6.34
CA SER A 98 16.80 -3.03 -7.48
C SER A 98 16.60 -2.31 -8.81
N ALA A 99 15.44 -1.68 -9.04
CA ALA A 99 15.12 -1.02 -10.30
C ALA A 99 15.41 0.50 -10.32
N GLY A 100 15.45 1.15 -9.14
CA GLY A 100 15.63 2.58 -9.00
C GLY A 100 16.87 2.99 -8.19
N GLY A 101 17.68 2.02 -7.70
CA GLY A 101 18.83 2.31 -6.85
C GLY A 101 18.45 2.88 -5.47
N ALA A 102 19.46 3.33 -4.72
CA ALA A 102 19.26 3.89 -3.39
C ALA A 102 18.42 5.18 -3.42
N GLY A 103 18.52 5.98 -4.49
CA GLY A 103 17.77 7.21 -4.65
C GLY A 103 16.25 7.03 -4.70
N ALA A 104 15.76 5.86 -5.10
CA ALA A 104 14.32 5.56 -5.07
C ALA A 104 13.72 5.67 -3.67
N VAL A 105 14.51 5.36 -2.62
CA VAL A 105 14.08 5.46 -1.22
C VAL A 105 13.73 6.90 -0.84
N PHE A 106 14.51 7.89 -1.31
CA PHE A 106 14.18 9.29 -1.10
C PHE A 106 12.81 9.66 -1.69
N TRP A 107 12.53 9.21 -2.92
CA TRP A 107 11.25 9.50 -3.57
C TRP A 107 10.07 8.74 -2.94
N MET A 108 10.32 7.58 -2.33
CA MET A 108 9.33 6.93 -1.46
C MET A 108 8.99 7.81 -0.25
N TRP A 109 9.98 8.42 0.43
CA TRP A 109 9.74 9.33 1.55
C TRP A 109 8.93 10.56 1.13
N VAL A 110 9.29 11.16 0.00
CA VAL A 110 8.55 12.31 -0.56
C VAL A 110 7.09 11.94 -0.84
N THR A 111 6.86 10.76 -1.45
CA THR A 111 5.49 10.25 -1.69
C THR A 111 4.72 10.04 -0.40
N ALA A 112 5.35 9.56 0.65
CA ALA A 112 4.70 9.36 1.94
C ALA A 112 4.31 10.68 2.61
N ILE A 113 5.21 11.66 2.63
CA ILE A 113 4.96 12.98 3.24
C ILE A 113 3.80 13.69 2.52
N LEU A 114 3.82 13.71 1.19
CA LEU A 114 2.75 14.29 0.38
C LEU A 114 1.46 13.44 0.46
N GLY A 115 1.62 12.12 0.41
CA GLY A 115 0.53 11.16 0.46
C GLY A 115 -0.24 11.14 1.78
N ALA A 116 0.41 11.46 2.90
CA ALA A 116 -0.26 11.50 4.20
C ALA A 116 -1.44 12.49 4.22
N SER A 117 -1.29 13.67 3.59
CA SER A 117 -2.40 14.62 3.44
C SER A 117 -3.50 14.10 2.52
N THR A 118 -3.15 13.38 1.46
CA THR A 118 -4.11 12.74 0.56
C THR A 118 -4.89 11.66 1.31
N SER A 119 -4.19 10.79 2.05
CA SER A 119 -4.77 9.71 2.85
C SER A 119 -5.71 10.24 3.93
N PHE A 120 -5.38 11.38 4.55
CA PHE A 120 -6.27 12.09 5.46
C PHE A 120 -7.61 12.43 4.79
N ILE A 121 -7.58 13.06 3.61
CA ILE A 121 -8.79 13.50 2.91
C ILE A 121 -9.65 12.32 2.49
N GLU A 122 -9.05 11.29 1.83
CA GLU A 122 -9.81 10.14 1.35
C GLU A 122 -10.45 9.34 2.50
N SER A 123 -9.75 9.20 3.62
CA SER A 123 -10.24 8.45 4.78
C SER A 123 -11.32 9.21 5.57
N THR A 124 -11.19 10.54 5.68
CA THR A 124 -12.23 11.40 6.24
C THR A 124 -13.51 11.33 5.41
N LEU A 125 -13.40 11.35 4.07
CA LEU A 125 -14.55 11.19 3.18
C LEU A 125 -15.17 9.79 3.29
N ALA A 126 -14.35 8.75 3.40
CA ALA A 126 -14.84 7.38 3.55
C ALA A 126 -15.67 7.19 4.83
N GLN A 127 -15.25 7.80 5.94
CA GLN A 127 -16.02 7.82 7.18
C GLN A 127 -17.33 8.60 7.04
N LYS A 128 -17.29 9.74 6.35
CA LYS A 128 -18.48 10.58 6.15
C LYS A 128 -19.55 9.90 5.30
N TYR A 129 -19.15 9.06 4.35
CA TYR A 129 -20.03 8.38 3.38
C TYR A 129 -20.12 6.88 3.58
N ARG A 130 -19.78 6.37 4.78
CA ARG A 130 -19.94 4.97 5.13
C ARG A 130 -21.40 4.55 5.17
N GLN A 131 -21.64 3.28 4.95
CA GLN A 131 -22.95 2.66 5.00
C GLN A 131 -22.91 1.41 5.90
N PRO A 132 -24.05 0.99 6.49
CA PRO A 132 -24.14 -0.28 7.21
C PRO A 132 -23.75 -1.45 6.31
N ASP A 133 -23.07 -2.45 6.89
CA ASP A 133 -22.73 -3.70 6.20
C ASP A 133 -23.68 -4.83 6.66
N PRO A 134 -24.67 -5.21 5.85
CA PRO A 134 -25.65 -6.23 6.25
C PRO A 134 -25.09 -7.64 6.26
N LEU A 135 -23.98 -7.93 5.56
CA LEU A 135 -23.40 -9.25 5.50
C LEU A 135 -22.44 -9.54 6.65
N TYR A 136 -21.57 -8.58 6.98
CA TYR A 136 -20.52 -8.75 7.97
C TYR A 136 -20.81 -8.01 9.28
N GLY A 137 -21.84 -7.16 9.29
CA GLY A 137 -22.13 -6.25 10.40
C GLY A 137 -21.18 -5.05 10.47
N GLY A 138 -21.56 -4.02 11.25
CA GLY A 138 -20.79 -2.78 11.35
C GLY A 138 -20.93 -1.89 10.11
N TRP A 139 -19.83 -1.33 9.65
CA TRP A 139 -19.80 -0.33 8.59
C TRP A 139 -18.92 -0.75 7.42
N ARG A 140 -19.24 -0.28 6.22
CA ARG A 140 -18.46 -0.38 5.00
C ARG A 140 -18.49 0.93 4.23
N GLY A 141 -17.51 1.16 3.39
CA GLY A 141 -17.41 2.37 2.57
C GLY A 141 -16.16 2.35 1.70
N GLY A 142 -15.66 3.54 1.42
CA GLY A 142 -14.51 3.75 0.56
C GLY A 142 -14.89 4.46 -0.73
N PRO A 143 -13.98 4.55 -1.72
CA PRO A 143 -14.17 5.38 -2.90
C PRO A 143 -15.41 5.05 -3.73
N ALA A 144 -15.77 3.77 -3.89
CA ALA A 144 -16.98 3.40 -4.62
C ALA A 144 -18.22 4.09 -4.07
N TYR A 145 -18.31 4.29 -2.75
CA TYR A 145 -19.46 4.87 -2.08
C TYR A 145 -19.50 6.40 -2.21
N TYR A 146 -18.40 7.12 -1.96
CA TYR A 146 -18.40 8.56 -2.12
C TYR A 146 -18.38 9.02 -3.59
N LEU A 147 -17.79 8.23 -4.51
CA LEU A 147 -17.94 8.43 -5.97
C LEU A 147 -19.40 8.31 -6.41
N HIS A 148 -20.12 7.35 -5.82
CA HIS A 148 -21.56 7.20 -6.08
C HIS A 148 -22.33 8.46 -5.67
N VAL A 149 -22.11 8.93 -4.43
CA VAL A 149 -22.74 10.15 -3.93
C VAL A 149 -22.37 11.37 -4.78
N LEU A 150 -21.11 11.50 -5.18
CA LEU A 150 -20.69 12.58 -6.09
C LEU A 150 -21.44 12.54 -7.43
N ALA A 151 -21.62 11.35 -8.01
CA ALA A 151 -22.32 11.17 -9.27
C ALA A 151 -23.82 11.51 -9.13
N GLU A 152 -24.47 11.13 -8.02
CA GLU A 152 -25.85 11.51 -7.73
C GLU A 152 -26.02 13.02 -7.63
N ARG A 153 -25.12 13.70 -6.89
CA ARG A 153 -25.14 15.16 -6.76
C ARG A 153 -24.98 15.87 -8.10
N ARG A 154 -24.03 15.40 -8.93
CA ARG A 154 -23.81 15.99 -10.27
C ARG A 154 -24.99 15.80 -11.22
N ARG A 155 -25.72 14.70 -11.09
CA ARG A 155 -26.90 14.39 -11.93
C ARG A 155 -28.22 14.90 -11.35
N GLY A 156 -28.24 15.37 -10.11
CA GLY A 156 -29.45 15.83 -9.43
C GLY A 156 -30.51 14.74 -9.20
N LYS A 157 -30.14 13.45 -9.31
CA LYS A 157 -31.05 12.31 -9.13
C LYS A 157 -30.35 11.12 -8.49
N LYS A 158 -31.11 10.30 -7.76
CA LYS A 158 -30.63 9.03 -7.24
C LYS A 158 -30.29 8.06 -8.36
N LEU A 159 -29.17 7.35 -8.22
CA LEU A 159 -28.67 6.38 -9.19
C LEU A 159 -28.72 4.99 -8.57
N LYS A 160 -29.07 3.98 -9.38
CA LYS A 160 -28.94 2.60 -8.95
C LYS A 160 -27.45 2.22 -8.83
N ARG A 161 -26.61 2.68 -9.77
CA ARG A 161 -25.16 2.54 -9.78
C ARG A 161 -24.52 3.71 -10.52
N SER A 162 -23.34 4.12 -10.07
CA SER A 162 -22.50 5.10 -10.78
C SER A 162 -21.46 4.37 -11.61
N VAL A 163 -21.28 4.76 -12.86
CA VAL A 163 -20.28 4.15 -13.77
C VAL A 163 -18.86 4.35 -13.20
N VAL A 164 -18.52 5.56 -12.75
CA VAL A 164 -17.18 5.86 -12.21
C VAL A 164 -16.91 5.06 -10.93
N ALA A 165 -17.91 4.93 -10.06
CA ALA A 165 -17.79 4.12 -8.86
C ALA A 165 -17.64 2.62 -9.18
N ALA A 166 -18.34 2.13 -10.21
CA ALA A 166 -18.19 0.75 -10.68
C ALA A 166 -16.80 0.51 -11.29
N LEU A 167 -16.29 1.45 -12.08
CA LEU A 167 -14.93 1.38 -12.63
C LEU A 167 -13.87 1.37 -11.52
N PHE A 168 -14.01 2.21 -10.50
CA PHE A 168 -13.14 2.14 -9.32
C PHE A 168 -13.20 0.76 -8.66
N ALA A 169 -14.41 0.25 -8.41
CA ALA A 169 -14.59 -1.04 -7.74
C ALA A 169 -13.96 -2.20 -8.55
N VAL A 170 -14.13 -2.21 -9.87
CA VAL A 170 -13.51 -3.21 -10.76
C VAL A 170 -12.00 -3.07 -10.75
N SER A 171 -11.46 -1.84 -10.84
CA SER A 171 -10.01 -1.60 -10.81
C SER A 171 -9.39 -2.08 -9.49
N GLY A 172 -10.09 -1.90 -8.36
CA GLY A 172 -9.66 -2.43 -7.07
C GLY A 172 -9.62 -3.95 -7.04
N LEU A 173 -10.64 -4.61 -7.55
CA LEU A 173 -10.67 -6.08 -7.60
C LEU A 173 -9.54 -6.63 -8.50
N ILE A 174 -9.22 -5.97 -9.61
CA ILE A 174 -8.09 -6.32 -10.49
C ILE A 174 -6.76 -6.09 -9.75
N CYS A 175 -6.59 -4.95 -9.09
CA CYS A 175 -5.39 -4.62 -8.31
C CYS A 175 -5.09 -5.71 -7.27
N TRP A 176 -6.09 -6.10 -6.49
CA TRP A 176 -5.92 -7.10 -5.42
C TRP A 176 -5.70 -8.51 -5.95
N CYS A 177 -6.20 -8.83 -7.15
CA CYS A 177 -5.79 -10.02 -7.89
C CYS A 177 -4.29 -9.99 -8.24
N GLY A 178 -3.78 -8.87 -8.75
CA GLY A 178 -2.36 -8.67 -9.02
C GLY A 178 -1.51 -8.78 -7.76
N ILE A 179 -1.92 -8.12 -6.66
CA ILE A 179 -1.25 -8.24 -5.35
C ILE A 179 -1.18 -9.69 -4.89
N SER A 180 -2.26 -10.48 -5.07
CA SER A 180 -2.28 -11.91 -4.72
C SER A 180 -1.22 -12.70 -5.51
N GLN A 181 -0.98 -12.35 -6.78
CA GLN A 181 0.07 -12.98 -7.59
C GLN A 181 1.47 -12.64 -7.06
N VAL A 182 1.74 -11.36 -6.77
CA VAL A 182 3.04 -10.93 -6.23
C VAL A 182 3.32 -11.59 -4.87
N ILE A 183 2.30 -11.74 -4.02
CA ILE A 183 2.38 -12.45 -2.73
C ILE A 183 2.93 -13.86 -2.93
N SER A 184 2.26 -14.65 -3.73
CA SER A 184 2.61 -16.05 -3.94
C SER A 184 3.98 -16.20 -4.60
N ASN A 185 4.28 -15.38 -5.61
CA ASN A 185 5.57 -15.36 -6.28
C ASN A 185 6.73 -15.09 -5.31
N SER A 186 6.60 -14.06 -4.49
CA SER A 186 7.66 -13.68 -3.55
C SER A 186 7.86 -14.69 -2.43
N VAL A 187 6.78 -15.28 -1.91
CA VAL A 187 6.88 -16.32 -0.87
C VAL A 187 7.51 -17.59 -1.45
N SER A 188 7.09 -18.03 -2.64
CA SER A 188 7.64 -19.23 -3.27
C SER A 188 9.13 -19.08 -3.57
N SER A 189 9.57 -17.93 -4.11
CA SER A 189 11.00 -17.63 -4.32
C SER A 189 11.80 -17.61 -3.01
N ALA A 190 11.26 -16.97 -1.96
CA ALA A 190 11.94 -16.92 -0.66
C ALA A 190 12.11 -18.31 -0.01
N PHE A 191 11.12 -19.19 -0.17
CA PHE A 191 11.17 -20.56 0.37
C PHE A 191 12.07 -21.47 -0.47
N GLU A 192 12.11 -21.27 -1.78
CA GLU A 192 13.06 -21.95 -2.65
C GLU A 192 14.50 -21.63 -2.24
N ASN A 193 14.82 -20.36 -2.04
CA ASN A 193 16.13 -19.91 -1.62
C ASN A 193 16.52 -20.38 -0.21
N ALA A 194 15.57 -20.37 0.75
CA ALA A 194 15.86 -20.69 2.14
C ALA A 194 15.87 -22.19 2.44
N PHE A 195 14.99 -22.96 1.80
CA PHE A 195 14.71 -24.34 2.17
C PHE A 195 14.79 -25.32 0.99
N HIS A 196 15.11 -24.83 -0.21
CA HIS A 196 15.13 -25.60 -1.46
C HIS A 196 13.77 -26.31 -1.75
N ILE A 197 12.66 -25.71 -1.31
CA ILE A 197 11.32 -26.22 -1.57
C ILE A 197 10.87 -25.72 -2.95
N PRO A 198 10.42 -26.62 -3.84
CA PRO A 198 9.94 -26.21 -5.18
C PRO A 198 8.82 -25.17 -5.09
N PRO A 199 8.81 -24.13 -5.97
CA PRO A 199 7.81 -23.07 -5.95
C PRO A 199 6.36 -23.57 -6.00
N LEU A 200 6.09 -24.63 -6.77
CA LEU A 200 4.77 -25.26 -6.84
C LEU A 200 4.30 -25.76 -5.46
N THR A 201 5.18 -26.44 -4.72
CA THR A 201 4.83 -26.99 -3.39
C THR A 201 4.49 -25.86 -2.42
N THR A 202 5.35 -24.84 -2.34
CA THR A 202 5.13 -23.66 -1.49
C THR A 202 3.82 -22.96 -1.85
N THR A 203 3.57 -22.76 -3.15
CA THR A 203 2.36 -22.13 -3.66
C THR A 203 1.09 -22.90 -3.27
N LEU A 204 1.08 -24.22 -3.43
CA LEU A 204 -0.07 -25.06 -3.10
C LEU A 204 -0.33 -25.08 -1.59
N VAL A 205 0.72 -25.20 -0.78
CA VAL A 205 0.60 -25.15 0.70
C VAL A 205 0.07 -23.78 1.15
N LEU A 206 0.64 -22.68 0.64
CA LEU A 206 0.19 -21.32 0.93
C LEU A 206 -1.29 -21.14 0.57
N THR A 207 -1.67 -21.59 -0.62
CA THR A 207 -3.06 -21.49 -1.11
C THR A 207 -4.00 -22.34 -0.28
N ALA A 208 -3.61 -23.54 0.12
CA ALA A 208 -4.42 -24.42 0.97
C ALA A 208 -4.67 -23.80 2.36
N ILE A 209 -3.61 -23.26 3.01
CA ILE A 209 -3.74 -22.55 4.29
C ILE A 209 -4.65 -21.31 4.12
N ALA A 210 -4.44 -20.52 3.07
CA ALA A 210 -5.26 -19.37 2.77
C ALA A 210 -6.73 -19.76 2.57
N ALA A 211 -7.02 -20.83 1.83
CA ALA A 211 -8.37 -21.31 1.56
C ALA A 211 -9.10 -21.70 2.87
N VAL A 212 -8.45 -22.46 3.75
CA VAL A 212 -9.03 -22.87 5.05
C VAL A 212 -9.47 -21.67 5.89
N ILE A 213 -8.69 -20.58 5.86
CA ILE A 213 -8.98 -19.39 6.67
C ILE A 213 -10.00 -18.49 5.97
N VAL A 214 -9.78 -18.18 4.69
CA VAL A 214 -10.57 -17.19 3.94
C VAL A 214 -11.99 -17.66 3.67
N LEU A 215 -12.22 -18.96 3.48
CA LEU A 215 -13.57 -19.50 3.26
C LEU A 215 -14.44 -19.49 4.52
N ARG A 216 -13.85 -19.30 5.70
CA ARG A 216 -14.63 -19.07 6.93
C ARG A 216 -15.19 -17.65 6.95
N LYS A 217 -16.43 -17.49 7.46
CA LYS A 217 -17.18 -16.20 7.40
C LYS A 217 -16.49 -15.03 8.11
N ASN A 218 -15.85 -15.24 9.27
CA ASN A 218 -15.37 -14.17 10.16
C ASN A 218 -13.91 -14.36 10.65
N ALA A 219 -13.10 -15.17 9.97
CA ALA A 219 -11.75 -15.49 10.46
C ALA A 219 -10.73 -14.34 10.27
N THR A 220 -10.98 -13.44 9.33
CA THR A 220 -10.00 -12.51 8.80
C THR A 220 -9.49 -11.49 9.82
N VAL A 221 -10.38 -10.85 10.58
CA VAL A 221 -10.02 -9.72 11.46
C VAL A 221 -9.28 -10.19 12.72
N LYS A 222 -9.78 -11.23 13.39
CA LYS A 222 -9.16 -11.72 14.64
C LYS A 222 -7.74 -12.22 14.47
N SER A 223 -7.44 -12.84 13.33
CA SER A 223 -6.08 -13.32 13.04
C SER A 223 -5.12 -12.15 12.82
N LEU A 224 -5.58 -11.07 12.18
CA LEU A 224 -4.77 -9.88 11.92
C LEU A 224 -4.45 -9.11 13.20
N ASP A 225 -5.40 -8.97 14.13
CA ASP A 225 -5.24 -8.20 15.38
C ASP A 225 -4.05 -8.67 16.23
N VAL A 226 -3.69 -9.94 16.15
CA VAL A 226 -2.59 -10.54 16.92
C VAL A 226 -1.33 -10.71 16.08
N MET A 227 -1.46 -11.23 14.87
CA MET A 227 -0.32 -11.60 14.03
C MET A 227 0.46 -10.37 13.55
N VAL A 228 -0.23 -9.31 13.10
CA VAL A 228 0.40 -8.13 12.50
C VAL A 228 1.27 -7.36 13.50
N PRO A 229 0.83 -7.01 14.71
CA PRO A 229 1.68 -6.31 15.66
C PRO A 229 2.91 -7.12 16.06
N ILE A 230 2.77 -8.43 16.31
CA ILE A 230 3.90 -9.28 16.72
C ILE A 230 4.96 -9.32 15.62
N MET A 231 4.58 -9.62 14.39
CA MET A 231 5.54 -9.72 13.28
C MET A 231 6.19 -8.37 12.96
N ALA A 232 5.43 -7.26 13.02
CA ALA A 232 5.96 -5.93 12.78
C ALA A 232 6.99 -5.54 13.84
N VAL A 233 6.73 -5.84 15.11
CA VAL A 233 7.68 -5.58 16.21
C VAL A 233 8.93 -6.45 16.07
N CYS A 234 8.80 -7.75 15.81
CA CYS A 234 9.95 -8.64 15.61
C CYS A 234 10.83 -8.16 14.45
N TYR A 235 10.21 -7.83 13.31
CA TYR A 235 10.93 -7.32 12.16
C TYR A 235 11.63 -6.00 12.47
N PHE A 236 10.93 -5.06 13.09
CA PHE A 236 11.46 -3.76 13.46
C PHE A 236 12.65 -3.87 14.42
N VAL A 237 12.54 -4.68 15.47
CA VAL A 237 13.61 -4.86 16.47
C VAL A 237 14.88 -5.42 15.83
N ILE A 238 14.75 -6.45 14.99
CA ILE A 238 15.92 -7.05 14.29
C ILE A 238 16.55 -6.03 13.34
N THR A 239 15.72 -5.32 12.57
CA THR A 239 16.22 -4.33 11.60
C THR A 239 16.90 -3.16 12.28
N VAL A 240 16.29 -2.62 13.33
CA VAL A 240 16.91 -1.55 14.13
C VAL A 240 18.21 -2.03 14.77
N GLY A 241 18.26 -3.27 15.26
CA GLY A 241 19.50 -3.89 15.74
C GLY A 241 20.61 -3.85 14.70
N ILE A 242 20.33 -4.33 13.45
CA ILE A 242 21.31 -4.30 12.36
C ILE A 242 21.76 -2.87 12.04
N VAL A 243 20.83 -1.92 12.00
CA VAL A 243 21.14 -0.50 11.76
C VAL A 243 22.04 0.07 12.86
N LEU A 244 21.76 -0.22 14.13
CA LEU A 244 22.57 0.25 15.28
C LEU A 244 23.98 -0.34 15.24
N PHE A 245 24.15 -1.62 14.89
CA PHE A 245 25.48 -2.23 14.72
C PHE A 245 26.27 -1.65 13.55
N ASN A 246 25.60 -1.04 12.57
CA ASN A 246 26.21 -0.43 11.38
C ASN A 246 26.12 1.12 11.41
N LEU A 247 25.91 1.73 12.56
CA LEU A 247 25.73 3.19 12.72
C LEU A 247 26.81 4.04 12.01
N PRO A 248 28.11 3.66 12.04
CA PRO A 248 29.16 4.41 11.34
C PRO A 248 29.01 4.45 9.81
N LYS A 249 28.28 3.49 9.21
CA LYS A 249 28.06 3.41 7.76
C LYS A 249 26.85 4.25 7.32
N LEU A 250 25.94 4.63 8.22
CA LEU A 250 24.71 5.37 7.89
C LEU A 250 24.94 6.69 7.15
N PRO A 251 25.92 7.54 7.53
CA PRO A 251 26.15 8.78 6.79
C PRO A 251 26.47 8.55 5.32
N ALA A 252 27.24 7.48 5.00
CA ALA A 252 27.54 7.10 3.63
C ALA A 252 26.29 6.60 2.87
N VAL A 253 25.42 5.83 3.55
CA VAL A 253 24.14 5.36 2.97
C VAL A 253 23.22 6.55 2.67
N PHE A 254 23.06 7.49 3.60
CA PHE A 254 22.28 8.71 3.34
C PHE A 254 22.90 9.53 2.21
N GLY A 255 24.23 9.72 2.20
CA GLY A 255 24.93 10.39 1.11
C GLY A 255 24.65 9.74 -0.24
N ARG A 256 24.62 8.41 -0.31
CA ARG A 256 24.29 7.64 -1.51
C ARG A 256 22.81 7.86 -1.90
N ILE A 257 21.89 7.75 -0.95
CA ILE A 257 20.44 7.98 -1.21
C ILE A 257 20.24 9.36 -1.85
N PHE A 258 20.78 10.42 -1.26
CA PHE A 258 20.63 11.79 -1.79
C PHE A 258 21.34 12.00 -3.12
N ALA A 259 22.57 11.50 -3.27
CA ALA A 259 23.30 11.62 -4.52
C ALA A 259 22.59 10.94 -5.70
N GLU A 260 22.07 9.74 -5.50
CA GLU A 260 21.34 9.01 -6.53
C GLU A 260 19.93 9.62 -6.76
N ALA A 261 19.26 10.12 -5.72
CA ALA A 261 17.92 10.73 -5.81
C ALA A 261 17.88 11.98 -6.71
N PHE A 262 18.98 12.71 -6.81
CA PHE A 262 19.07 13.93 -7.61
C PHE A 262 19.96 13.77 -8.87
N GLY A 263 20.30 12.54 -9.22
CA GLY A 263 21.08 12.24 -10.41
C GLY A 263 22.56 12.69 -10.35
N LEU A 264 23.05 13.03 -9.14
CA LEU A 264 24.47 13.39 -8.93
C LEU A 264 25.39 12.19 -9.08
N ARG A 265 24.85 10.98 -8.90
CA ARG A 265 25.50 9.70 -9.16
C ARG A 265 24.52 8.82 -9.95
N GLN A 266 24.98 8.26 -11.05
CA GLN A 266 24.17 7.35 -11.85
C GLN A 266 24.12 6.00 -11.17
N ALA A 267 22.93 5.55 -10.80
CA ALA A 267 22.71 4.32 -10.03
C ALA A 267 22.19 3.18 -10.90
N VAL A 268 21.41 3.50 -11.93
CA VAL A 268 20.71 2.51 -12.75
C VAL A 268 20.62 2.97 -14.20
N ALA A 269 20.44 2.04 -15.10
CA ALA A 269 20.09 2.34 -16.49
C ALA A 269 18.74 3.09 -16.53
N GLY A 270 18.65 4.19 -17.28
CA GLY A 270 17.46 5.07 -17.31
C GLY A 270 17.61 6.35 -16.46
N GLY A 271 18.69 6.48 -15.68
CA GLY A 271 19.05 7.71 -14.99
C GLY A 271 18.00 8.21 -13.98
N PHE A 272 17.93 9.52 -13.77
CA PHE A 272 17.04 10.17 -12.80
C PHE A 272 15.55 9.81 -12.97
N GLY A 273 15.06 9.68 -14.22
CA GLY A 273 13.66 9.32 -14.48
C GLY A 273 13.30 7.96 -13.91
N ALA A 274 14.16 6.97 -14.07
CA ALA A 274 13.95 5.63 -13.50
C ALA A 274 13.96 5.64 -11.96
N VAL A 275 14.88 6.40 -11.36
CA VAL A 275 14.96 6.57 -9.89
C VAL A 275 13.67 7.18 -9.34
N LEU A 276 13.23 8.30 -9.93
CA LEU A 276 12.00 9.00 -9.55
C LEU A 276 10.77 8.10 -9.72
N MET A 277 10.61 7.51 -10.90
CA MET A 277 9.45 6.69 -11.23
C MET A 277 9.33 5.46 -10.31
N ASN A 278 10.43 4.73 -10.09
CA ASN A 278 10.42 3.55 -9.22
C ASN A 278 10.17 3.95 -7.76
N GLY A 279 10.74 5.03 -7.28
CA GLY A 279 10.48 5.54 -5.93
C GLY A 279 9.00 5.92 -5.73
N VAL A 280 8.41 6.65 -6.67
CA VAL A 280 7.00 7.05 -6.60
C VAL A 280 6.07 5.85 -6.73
N LYS A 281 6.30 4.98 -7.71
CA LYS A 281 5.48 3.79 -7.96
C LYS A 281 5.48 2.84 -6.76
N ARG A 282 6.65 2.52 -6.22
CA ARG A 282 6.79 1.61 -5.07
C ARG A 282 6.39 2.28 -3.76
N GLY A 283 6.56 3.60 -3.64
CA GLY A 283 6.00 4.40 -2.54
C GLY A 283 4.48 4.31 -2.50
N LEU A 284 3.80 4.57 -3.62
CA LEU A 284 2.34 4.41 -3.74
C LEU A 284 1.88 2.97 -3.44
N PHE A 285 2.60 1.99 -3.96
CA PHE A 285 2.28 0.58 -3.74
C PHE A 285 2.38 0.19 -2.26
N SER A 286 3.35 0.74 -1.51
CA SER A 286 3.53 0.50 -0.09
C SER A 286 2.50 1.26 0.75
N ASN A 287 2.44 2.59 0.63
CA ASN A 287 1.63 3.43 1.53
C ASN A 287 0.16 3.58 1.11
N GLU A 288 -0.18 3.18 -0.11
CA GLU A 288 -1.54 3.19 -0.67
C GLU A 288 -2.22 4.59 -0.70
N ALA A 289 -1.49 5.66 -0.44
CA ALA A 289 -2.04 7.00 -0.30
C ALA A 289 -2.58 7.56 -1.63
N GLY A 290 -3.88 7.80 -1.67
CA GLY A 290 -4.58 8.27 -2.87
C GLY A 290 -5.07 7.16 -3.78
N SER A 291 -4.70 5.88 -3.54
CA SER A 291 -5.24 4.74 -4.28
C SER A 291 -6.70 4.43 -3.94
N GLY A 292 -7.14 4.81 -2.73
CA GLY A 292 -8.49 4.54 -2.26
C GLY A 292 -8.68 3.17 -1.59
N SER A 293 -7.61 2.42 -1.33
CA SER A 293 -7.69 1.13 -0.63
C SER A 293 -7.85 1.32 0.88
N ALA A 294 -6.99 2.09 1.53
CA ALA A 294 -7.07 2.40 2.96
C ALA A 294 -8.42 3.00 3.42
N PRO A 295 -9.10 3.85 2.64
CA PRO A 295 -10.45 4.29 2.93
C PRO A 295 -11.47 3.18 3.17
N CYS A 296 -11.28 1.99 2.58
CA CYS A 296 -12.15 0.84 2.82
C CYS A 296 -12.08 0.34 4.27
N ALA A 297 -10.88 0.36 4.89
CA ALA A 297 -10.73 0.08 6.31
C ALA A 297 -11.19 1.26 7.17
N ALA A 298 -10.83 2.48 6.79
CA ALA A 298 -11.24 3.68 7.51
C ALA A 298 -12.76 3.79 7.67
N ALA A 299 -13.53 3.44 6.64
CA ALA A 299 -14.99 3.46 6.69
C ALA A 299 -15.59 2.47 7.71
N ALA A 300 -14.90 1.36 7.98
CA ALA A 300 -15.37 0.33 8.90
C ALA A 300 -15.13 0.67 10.39
N ALA A 301 -14.36 1.72 10.65
CA ALA A 301 -14.09 2.18 12.01
C ALA A 301 -15.32 2.83 12.65
N GLU A 302 -15.50 2.61 13.94
CA GLU A 302 -16.50 3.30 14.74
C GLU A 302 -15.85 4.41 15.53
N CYS A 303 -16.01 5.63 15.06
CA CYS A 303 -15.49 6.83 15.70
C CYS A 303 -16.52 7.98 15.60
N ASP A 304 -16.42 8.92 16.53
CA ASP A 304 -17.35 10.07 16.61
C ASP A 304 -17.07 11.13 15.56
N ASP A 305 -15.80 11.27 15.20
CA ASP A 305 -15.34 12.32 14.31
C ASP A 305 -14.61 11.71 13.09
N PRO A 306 -15.13 11.90 11.87
CA PRO A 306 -14.46 11.44 10.65
C PRO A 306 -12.99 11.87 10.52
N VAL A 307 -12.63 13.03 11.09
CA VAL A 307 -11.28 13.60 11.06
C VAL A 307 -10.27 12.69 11.77
N LYS A 308 -10.68 12.03 12.86
CA LYS A 308 -9.80 11.13 13.62
C LYS A 308 -9.36 9.94 12.78
N MET A 309 -10.25 9.37 11.94
CA MET A 309 -9.84 8.31 11.02
C MET A 309 -8.93 8.83 9.90
N GLY A 310 -9.13 10.05 9.46
CA GLY A 310 -8.17 10.72 8.58
C GLY A 310 -6.77 10.80 9.21
N PHE A 311 -6.68 11.18 10.50
CA PHE A 311 -5.42 11.22 11.24
C PHE A 311 -4.76 9.84 11.40
N VAL A 312 -5.53 8.82 11.75
CA VAL A 312 -5.05 7.44 11.88
C VAL A 312 -4.43 6.94 10.57
N GLN A 313 -5.10 7.20 9.45
CA GLN A 313 -4.60 6.75 8.15
C GLN A 313 -3.41 7.58 7.64
N ALA A 314 -3.38 8.88 7.91
CA ALA A 314 -2.22 9.73 7.60
C ALA A 314 -0.98 9.30 8.39
N LEU A 315 -1.15 8.99 9.69
CA LEU A 315 -0.06 8.44 10.51
C LEU A 315 0.40 7.08 9.98
N GLY A 316 -0.54 6.22 9.58
CA GLY A 316 -0.24 4.94 8.97
C GLY A 316 0.68 5.04 7.75
N VAL A 317 0.46 6.01 6.86
CA VAL A 317 1.33 6.31 5.70
C VAL A 317 2.76 6.65 6.13
N LEU A 318 2.91 7.48 7.17
CA LEU A 318 4.24 7.88 7.67
C LEU A 318 4.98 6.71 8.32
N ILE A 319 4.31 5.97 9.20
CA ILE A 319 4.90 4.79 9.85
C ILE A 319 5.33 3.76 8.80
N ASP A 320 4.45 3.47 7.86
CA ASP A 320 4.69 2.51 6.80
C ASP A 320 5.97 2.85 6.02
N THR A 321 5.99 4.01 5.39
CA THR A 321 7.02 4.29 4.38
C THR A 321 8.25 4.96 4.97
N VAL A 322 8.09 5.92 5.91
CA VAL A 322 9.26 6.62 6.49
C VAL A 322 9.98 5.73 7.51
N VAL A 323 9.26 4.85 8.23
CA VAL A 323 9.89 3.99 9.23
C VAL A 323 10.15 2.60 8.65
N ILE A 324 9.11 1.83 8.31
CA ILE A 324 9.27 0.41 7.98
C ILE A 324 9.97 0.20 6.63
N CYS A 325 9.61 0.95 5.59
CA CYS A 325 10.32 0.83 4.29
C CYS A 325 11.78 1.28 4.40
N SER A 326 12.09 2.28 5.24
CA SER A 326 13.47 2.68 5.49
C SER A 326 14.26 1.56 6.17
N CYS A 327 13.64 0.85 7.12
CA CYS A 327 14.26 -0.33 7.72
C CYS A 327 14.67 -1.35 6.65
N THR A 328 13.75 -1.72 5.76
CA THR A 328 14.05 -2.66 4.65
C THR A 328 15.12 -2.14 3.69
N ALA A 329 15.05 -0.85 3.34
CA ALA A 329 16.06 -0.22 2.49
C ALA A 329 17.45 -0.26 3.13
N PHE A 330 17.56 0.07 4.41
CA PHE A 330 18.85 0.04 5.11
C PHE A 330 19.45 -1.36 5.22
N LEU A 331 18.63 -2.42 5.37
CA LEU A 331 19.12 -3.80 5.33
C LEU A 331 19.92 -4.08 4.06
N MET A 332 19.46 -3.58 2.92
CA MET A 332 20.13 -3.78 1.63
C MET A 332 21.28 -2.78 1.41
N LEU A 333 21.08 -1.51 1.75
CA LEU A 333 22.04 -0.44 1.47
C LEU A 333 23.26 -0.42 2.40
N LEU A 334 23.20 -1.10 3.54
CA LEU A 334 24.33 -1.29 4.46
C LEU A 334 25.29 -2.42 4.02
N VAL A 335 24.90 -3.20 3.03
CA VAL A 335 25.74 -4.25 2.42
C VAL A 335 26.64 -3.63 1.35
N PRO A 336 27.92 -4.08 1.20
CA PRO A 336 28.75 -3.68 0.08
C PRO A 336 28.08 -3.93 -1.27
N GLN A 337 28.18 -2.96 -2.18
CA GLN A 337 27.47 -3.01 -3.46
C GLN A 337 27.88 -4.22 -4.31
N GLU A 338 29.14 -4.64 -4.21
CA GLU A 338 29.70 -5.78 -4.95
C GLU A 338 28.97 -7.09 -4.63
N ILE A 339 28.38 -7.22 -3.44
CA ILE A 339 27.64 -8.42 -3.00
C ILE A 339 26.20 -8.41 -3.55
N THR A 340 25.66 -7.23 -3.77
CA THR A 340 24.24 -7.06 -4.13
C THR A 340 24.02 -6.64 -5.58
N GLU A 341 25.10 -6.37 -6.32
CA GLU A 341 25.05 -5.94 -7.71
C GLU A 341 24.41 -7.02 -8.61
N GLY A 342 23.46 -6.61 -9.44
CA GLY A 342 22.74 -7.50 -10.35
C GLY A 342 21.66 -8.36 -9.71
N LEU A 343 21.52 -8.35 -8.37
CA LEU A 343 20.46 -9.07 -7.69
C LEU A 343 19.14 -8.29 -7.70
N ALA A 344 18.03 -9.01 -7.79
CA ALA A 344 16.69 -8.45 -7.76
C ALA A 344 15.74 -9.36 -6.96
N GLY A 345 14.57 -8.85 -6.59
CA GLY A 345 13.57 -9.64 -5.88
C GLY A 345 14.10 -10.20 -4.56
N MET A 346 13.68 -11.41 -4.21
CA MET A 346 14.04 -12.01 -2.93
C MET A 346 15.52 -12.34 -2.81
N ASP A 347 16.21 -12.59 -3.93
CA ASP A 347 17.65 -12.84 -3.92
C ASP A 347 18.43 -11.67 -3.33
N LEU A 348 18.05 -10.44 -3.68
CA LEU A 348 18.67 -9.23 -3.13
C LEU A 348 18.48 -9.12 -1.60
N LEU A 349 17.23 -9.29 -1.12
CA LEU A 349 16.95 -9.12 0.31
C LEU A 349 17.51 -10.27 1.15
N GLN A 350 17.43 -11.51 0.65
CA GLN A 350 17.96 -12.68 1.35
C GLN A 350 19.49 -12.66 1.41
N THR A 351 20.16 -12.27 0.34
CA THR A 351 21.63 -12.09 0.33
C THR A 351 22.04 -10.98 1.31
N ALA A 352 21.30 -9.87 1.36
CA ALA A 352 21.58 -8.81 2.32
C ALA A 352 21.43 -9.28 3.77
N LEU A 353 20.41 -10.05 4.08
CA LEU A 353 20.23 -10.59 5.43
C LEU A 353 21.19 -11.73 5.76
N GLN A 354 21.61 -12.50 4.77
CA GLN A 354 22.70 -13.47 4.92
C GLN A 354 24.02 -12.79 5.31
N TYR A 355 24.32 -11.64 4.72
CA TYR A 355 25.49 -10.84 5.10
C TYR A 355 25.44 -10.37 6.54
N HIS A 356 24.27 -9.92 7.03
CA HIS A 356 24.10 -9.37 8.38
C HIS A 356 23.97 -10.44 9.47
N LEU A 357 23.25 -11.53 9.19
CA LEU A 357 22.80 -12.52 10.19
C LEU A 357 23.18 -13.97 9.84
N GLY A 358 23.91 -14.19 8.74
CA GLY A 358 24.24 -15.52 8.25
C GLY A 358 23.00 -16.31 7.80
N GLY A 359 23.04 -17.62 7.90
CA GLY A 359 21.92 -18.49 7.50
C GLY A 359 20.62 -18.23 8.25
N PHE A 360 20.68 -17.74 9.49
CA PHE A 360 19.48 -17.33 10.23
C PHE A 360 18.73 -16.22 9.53
N GLY A 361 19.45 -15.24 8.91
CA GLY A 361 18.85 -14.14 8.20
C GLY A 361 17.96 -14.57 7.02
N VAL A 362 18.42 -15.60 6.28
CA VAL A 362 17.68 -16.14 5.12
C VAL A 362 16.38 -16.80 5.55
N VAL A 363 16.44 -17.62 6.61
CA VAL A 363 15.26 -18.30 7.18
C VAL A 363 14.30 -17.29 7.82
N PHE A 364 14.84 -16.33 8.58
CA PHE A 364 14.07 -15.28 9.22
C PHE A 364 13.24 -14.48 8.22
N ILE A 365 13.86 -14.04 7.10
CA ILE A 365 13.12 -13.23 6.13
C ILE A 365 12.11 -14.04 5.33
N ALA A 366 12.38 -15.32 5.05
CA ALA A 366 11.42 -16.20 4.40
C ALA A 366 10.16 -16.40 5.29
N ALA A 367 10.33 -16.67 6.58
CA ALA A 367 9.25 -16.81 7.53
C ALA A 367 8.48 -15.48 7.72
N THR A 368 9.21 -14.37 7.87
CA THR A 368 8.62 -13.04 8.01
C THR A 368 7.81 -12.65 6.78
N LEU A 369 8.35 -12.90 5.59
CA LEU A 369 7.66 -12.63 4.33
C LEU A 369 6.39 -13.47 4.19
N ALA A 370 6.41 -14.74 4.57
CA ALA A 370 5.21 -15.59 4.54
C ALA A 370 4.10 -15.01 5.43
N LEU A 371 4.44 -14.57 6.65
CA LEU A 371 3.48 -13.94 7.57
C LEU A 371 2.97 -12.59 7.04
N PHE A 372 3.85 -11.72 6.55
CA PHE A 372 3.50 -10.43 5.98
C PHE A 372 2.64 -10.60 4.72
N SER A 373 2.99 -11.51 3.86
CA SER A 373 2.23 -11.83 2.64
C SER A 373 0.84 -12.37 2.97
N PHE A 374 0.76 -13.24 3.97
CA PHE A 374 -0.52 -13.77 4.41
C PHE A 374 -1.42 -12.69 5.02
N SER A 375 -0.85 -11.79 5.86
CA SER A 375 -1.60 -10.65 6.40
C SER A 375 -2.08 -9.70 5.30
N THR A 376 -1.23 -9.40 4.31
CA THR A 376 -1.60 -8.58 3.15
C THR A 376 -2.74 -9.23 2.37
N PHE A 377 -2.68 -10.54 2.13
CA PHE A 377 -3.75 -11.27 1.43
C PHE A 377 -5.10 -11.16 2.15
N LEU A 378 -5.11 -11.34 3.48
CA LEU A 378 -6.31 -11.15 4.27
C LEU A 378 -6.82 -9.70 4.24
N GLY A 379 -5.92 -8.73 4.30
CA GLY A 379 -6.24 -7.31 4.26
C GLY A 379 -6.84 -6.88 2.92
N VAL A 380 -6.28 -7.30 1.79
CA VAL A 380 -6.84 -6.96 0.46
C VAL A 380 -8.19 -7.62 0.23
N LEU A 381 -8.42 -8.81 0.75
CA LEU A 381 -9.75 -9.44 0.74
C LEU A 381 -10.76 -8.68 1.61
N TYR A 382 -10.31 -8.11 2.72
CA TYR A 382 -11.14 -7.23 3.54
C TYR A 382 -11.56 -5.99 2.75
N TYR A 383 -10.65 -5.35 2.01
CA TYR A 383 -10.98 -4.21 1.15
C TYR A 383 -11.92 -4.59 0.00
N ALA A 384 -11.70 -5.76 -0.60
CA ALA A 384 -12.49 -6.24 -1.73
C ALA A 384 -13.98 -6.40 -1.41
N ARG A 385 -14.32 -6.79 -0.17
CA ARG A 385 -15.72 -7.07 0.19
C ARG A 385 -16.67 -5.90 -0.06
N GLY A 386 -16.23 -4.66 0.21
CA GLY A 386 -17.01 -3.46 -0.05
C GLY A 386 -17.25 -3.20 -1.54
N ASN A 387 -16.20 -3.42 -2.37
CA ASN A 387 -16.29 -3.27 -3.82
C ASN A 387 -17.15 -4.36 -4.47
N VAL A 388 -17.02 -5.62 -4.01
CA VAL A 388 -17.88 -6.73 -4.46
C VAL A 388 -19.34 -6.45 -4.11
N ALA A 389 -19.62 -5.98 -2.88
CA ALA A 389 -20.97 -5.61 -2.47
C ALA A 389 -21.53 -4.45 -3.31
N TYR A 390 -20.73 -3.46 -3.65
CA TYR A 390 -21.13 -2.37 -4.53
C TYR A 390 -21.52 -2.84 -5.94
N LEU A 391 -20.74 -3.79 -6.50
CA LEU A 391 -20.95 -4.31 -7.86
C LEU A 391 -22.06 -5.36 -7.94
N CYS A 392 -22.10 -6.28 -6.99
CA CYS A 392 -22.96 -7.46 -7.06
C CYS A 392 -24.10 -7.47 -6.04
N GLY A 393 -24.15 -6.44 -5.14
CA GLY A 393 -25.09 -6.40 -4.04
C GLY A 393 -24.67 -7.26 -2.84
N ASP A 394 -25.52 -7.27 -1.82
CA ASP A 394 -25.28 -7.97 -0.55
C ASP A 394 -25.58 -9.47 -0.70
N ASN A 395 -24.60 -10.21 -1.20
CA ASN A 395 -24.73 -11.63 -1.53
C ASN A 395 -23.48 -12.41 -1.15
N TRP A 396 -23.65 -13.43 -0.31
CA TRP A 396 -22.56 -14.32 0.09
C TRP A 396 -21.92 -15.07 -1.09
N TRP A 397 -22.69 -15.36 -2.11
CA TRP A 397 -22.18 -16.07 -3.29
C TRP A 397 -21.15 -15.24 -4.03
N SER A 398 -21.43 -13.96 -4.29
CA SER A 398 -20.49 -13.06 -4.95
C SER A 398 -19.20 -12.87 -4.14
N GLN A 399 -19.30 -12.77 -2.83
CA GLN A 399 -18.15 -12.71 -1.93
C GLN A 399 -17.30 -13.99 -2.02
N THR A 400 -17.93 -15.15 -2.04
CA THR A 400 -17.25 -16.45 -2.15
C THR A 400 -16.57 -16.60 -3.52
N VAL A 401 -17.25 -16.24 -4.61
CA VAL A 401 -16.66 -16.26 -5.97
C VAL A 401 -15.40 -15.41 -6.04
N TYR A 402 -15.43 -14.19 -5.50
CA TYR A 402 -14.22 -13.35 -5.49
C TYR A 402 -13.09 -13.96 -4.65
N LYS A 403 -13.38 -14.57 -3.50
CA LYS A 403 -12.39 -15.29 -2.70
C LYS A 403 -11.75 -16.44 -3.47
N LEU A 404 -12.54 -17.20 -4.24
CA LEU A 404 -12.04 -18.27 -5.11
C LEU A 404 -11.15 -17.73 -6.23
N ILE A 405 -11.53 -16.60 -6.84
CA ILE A 405 -10.69 -15.91 -7.84
C ILE A 405 -9.36 -15.50 -7.21
N ALA A 406 -9.37 -14.88 -6.02
CA ALA A 406 -8.15 -14.48 -5.34
C ALA A 406 -7.24 -15.66 -4.97
N LEU A 407 -7.82 -16.80 -4.55
CA LEU A 407 -7.07 -18.03 -4.32
C LEU A 407 -6.46 -18.59 -5.62
N ALA A 408 -7.20 -18.55 -6.73
CA ALA A 408 -6.66 -18.94 -8.04
C ALA A 408 -5.49 -18.02 -8.46
N MET A 409 -5.56 -16.72 -8.13
CA MET A 409 -4.46 -15.78 -8.41
C MET A 409 -3.21 -16.08 -7.58
N LEU A 410 -3.34 -16.61 -6.35
CA LEU A 410 -2.17 -17.12 -5.60
C LEU A 410 -1.50 -18.27 -6.37
N VAL A 411 -2.28 -19.24 -6.88
CA VAL A 411 -1.72 -20.37 -7.64
C VAL A 411 -1.02 -19.88 -8.92
N ILE A 412 -1.67 -19.02 -9.68
CA ILE A 412 -1.11 -18.46 -10.92
C ILE A 412 0.19 -17.69 -10.62
N GLY A 413 0.18 -16.81 -9.62
CA GLY A 413 1.32 -15.94 -9.31
C GLY A 413 2.56 -16.70 -8.89
N GLY A 414 2.42 -17.77 -8.09
CA GLY A 414 3.55 -18.58 -7.66
C GLY A 414 4.26 -19.34 -8.79
N MET A 415 3.63 -19.42 -9.96
CA MET A 415 4.16 -20.10 -11.15
C MET A 415 4.62 -19.13 -12.25
N GLN A 416 4.44 -17.83 -12.06
CA GLN A 416 4.80 -16.79 -13.04
C GLN A 416 6.21 -16.23 -12.81
N ALA A 417 6.77 -15.63 -13.88
CA ALA A 417 8.01 -14.87 -13.75
C ALA A 417 7.81 -13.59 -12.92
N TYR A 418 8.80 -13.22 -12.13
CA TYR A 418 8.77 -12.05 -11.23
C TYR A 418 8.31 -10.75 -11.90
N THR A 419 8.75 -10.49 -13.13
CA THR A 419 8.41 -9.27 -13.87
C THR A 419 6.92 -9.19 -14.25
N VAL A 420 6.30 -10.33 -14.59
CA VAL A 420 4.91 -10.38 -15.07
C VAL A 420 3.89 -10.13 -13.96
N VAL A 421 4.17 -10.58 -12.75
CA VAL A 421 3.20 -10.48 -11.63
C VAL A 421 2.98 -9.05 -11.16
N TRP A 422 3.93 -8.13 -11.40
CA TRP A 422 3.81 -6.74 -11.00
C TRP A 422 2.86 -5.92 -11.87
N ASP A 423 2.80 -6.19 -13.16
CA ASP A 423 2.09 -5.34 -14.12
C ASP A 423 0.60 -5.24 -13.82
N LEU A 424 -0.04 -6.34 -13.45
CA LEU A 424 -1.47 -6.35 -13.11
C LEU A 424 -1.76 -5.53 -11.85
N GLY A 425 -0.93 -5.63 -10.83
CA GLY A 425 -1.04 -4.83 -9.61
C GLY A 425 -0.82 -3.34 -9.86
N ASP A 426 0.22 -3.01 -10.63
CA ASP A 426 0.57 -1.62 -10.99
C ASP A 426 -0.51 -0.95 -11.84
N VAL A 427 -1.09 -1.68 -12.81
CA VAL A 427 -2.24 -1.20 -13.60
C VAL A 427 -3.46 -0.97 -12.70
N GLY A 428 -3.77 -1.94 -11.84
CA GLY A 428 -4.91 -1.85 -10.95
C GLY A 428 -4.81 -0.66 -9.99
N ILE A 429 -3.68 -0.46 -9.32
CA ILE A 429 -3.48 0.66 -8.39
C ILE A 429 -3.47 2.01 -9.11
N GLY A 430 -2.91 2.07 -10.31
CA GLY A 430 -2.95 3.29 -11.14
C GLY A 430 -4.37 3.69 -11.52
N LEU A 431 -5.18 2.76 -12.00
CA LEU A 431 -6.59 3.01 -12.34
C LEU A 431 -7.42 3.39 -11.10
N MET A 432 -7.24 2.67 -9.98
CA MET A 432 -7.87 3.04 -8.70
C MET A 432 -7.57 4.48 -8.34
N THR A 433 -6.31 4.87 -8.42
CA THR A 433 -5.86 6.24 -8.09
C THR A 433 -6.54 7.28 -8.96
N ILE A 434 -6.61 7.07 -10.28
CA ILE A 434 -7.27 7.99 -11.21
C ILE A 434 -8.75 8.16 -10.83
N PHE A 435 -9.48 7.05 -10.69
CA PHE A 435 -10.90 7.12 -10.36
C PHE A 435 -11.13 7.73 -8.97
N ASN A 436 -10.28 7.46 -8.01
CA ASN A 436 -10.36 8.06 -6.69
C ASN A 436 -10.16 9.58 -6.74
N MET A 437 -9.17 10.07 -7.49
CA MET A 437 -8.89 11.51 -7.64
C MET A 437 -10.07 12.28 -8.25
N ILE A 438 -10.91 11.65 -9.10
CA ILE A 438 -12.14 12.25 -9.64
C ILE A 438 -13.10 12.68 -8.52
N ALA A 439 -13.11 11.97 -7.38
CA ALA A 439 -13.89 12.35 -6.21
C ALA A 439 -13.12 13.23 -5.24
N LEU A 440 -11.85 12.92 -4.98
CA LEU A 440 -11.07 13.60 -3.95
C LEU A 440 -10.95 15.10 -4.22
N VAL A 441 -10.68 15.49 -5.47
CA VAL A 441 -10.49 16.90 -5.82
C VAL A 441 -11.75 17.74 -5.55
N PRO A 442 -12.95 17.42 -6.07
CA PRO A 442 -14.15 18.21 -5.82
C PRO A 442 -14.70 18.09 -4.39
N MET A 443 -14.53 16.92 -3.74
CA MET A 443 -15.04 16.66 -2.40
C MET A 443 -14.08 17.05 -1.27
N ALA A 444 -12.83 17.41 -1.58
CA ALA A 444 -11.82 17.82 -0.59
C ALA A 444 -12.33 18.94 0.34
N LYS A 445 -13.15 19.86 -0.17
CA LYS A 445 -13.74 20.94 0.62
C LYS A 445 -14.49 20.42 1.85
N GLU A 446 -15.11 19.26 1.77
CA GLU A 446 -15.87 18.67 2.87
C GLU A 446 -14.96 18.09 3.97
N ALA A 447 -13.87 17.43 3.58
CA ALA A 447 -12.86 16.96 4.52
C ALA A 447 -12.12 18.13 5.19
N LEU A 448 -11.82 19.19 4.42
CA LEU A 448 -11.19 20.41 4.93
C LEU A 448 -12.12 21.19 5.87
N ALA A 449 -13.43 21.24 5.59
CA ALA A 449 -14.41 21.83 6.50
C ALA A 449 -14.46 21.06 7.83
N ALA A 450 -14.51 19.72 7.77
CA ALA A 450 -14.46 18.88 8.97
C ALA A 450 -13.17 19.11 9.78
N LEU A 451 -12.00 19.22 9.09
CA LEU A 451 -10.74 19.55 9.75
C LEU A 451 -10.78 20.91 10.45
N ASN A 452 -11.29 21.94 9.77
CA ASN A 452 -11.41 23.26 10.37
C ASN A 452 -12.34 23.27 11.60
N ASP A 453 -13.45 22.53 11.55
CA ASP A 453 -14.37 22.41 12.68
C ASP A 453 -13.75 21.64 13.86
N TYR A 454 -12.95 20.60 13.56
CA TYR A 454 -12.15 19.90 14.58
C TYR A 454 -11.16 20.86 15.27
N GLU A 455 -10.42 21.65 14.49
CA GLU A 455 -9.43 22.61 15.02
C GLU A 455 -10.09 23.73 15.86
N LYS A 456 -11.28 24.19 15.48
CA LYS A 456 -12.05 25.17 16.25
C LYS A 456 -12.48 24.58 17.59
N ARG A 457 -13.04 23.37 17.62
CA ARG A 457 -13.43 22.69 18.84
C ARG A 457 -12.25 22.47 19.80
N LYS A 458 -11.09 22.10 19.26
CA LYS A 458 -9.87 21.89 20.04
C LYS A 458 -9.35 23.19 20.68
N LYS A 459 -9.52 24.35 20.04
CA LYS A 459 -9.11 25.65 20.61
C LYS A 459 -10.02 26.14 21.74
N LEU A 460 -11.22 25.57 21.84
CA LEU A 460 -12.20 25.91 22.88
C LEU A 460 -12.08 24.99 24.11
N GLN A 461 -11.31 23.92 24.02
CA GLN A 461 -10.92 23.03 25.10
C GLN A 461 -9.55 23.45 25.70
#